data_3dc46f118d1fcf100f572e9fa349b3db
#
_entry.id   3dc46f118d1fcf100f572e9fa349b3db
#
_cell.length_a   1.000
_cell.length_b   1.000
_cell.length_c   1.000
_cell.angle_alpha   90.00
_cell.angle_beta   90.00
_cell.angle_gamma   90.00
#
_symmetry.space_group_name_H-M   'P 1'
#
loop_
_entity.id
_entity.type
_entity.pdbx_description
1 polymer ?
#
loop_
_entity_poly.entity_id
_entity_poly.type
_entity_poly.pdbx_seq_one_letter_code
_entity_poly.pdbx_strand_id
1 'polypeptide(L)'
;MNGGKRKIEFIEYVGLFLVAFSFLMLVVNPGGIGNLFNNMFNHAAPIIIKVYITGSIGIAIIISVTMGRLLERLGFTDALMRIFVPLMKVIGVNAAVAVPSVYNILGDVNAAGRIGGPILKKSGATKDEQKIAIATMMQSQSSFAIFVFGLIALNAAKVSVWVVVFLAIFLPVLLTPLLLKLTIWRDTKAVSIDELPKFTPTTGFLPTIFNAAKEGAELLFLLIIPSCAVVFATIGALDHFGLWAGIQAGINTMLTAFNIDAATGSVSILVGGSLAMAQLKEIAATIAPPLVVGSYILASSGFPLQVIFGQIPAIWSGCTDLTEREAMTAAIIGAVIKILTAALFATCLQFLYM
;
A
#
# COMPACT_ATOMS: atom_id res chain seq x y z
N MET A 1 15.68 49.40 -17.37
CA MET A 1 15.24 47.97 -17.34
C MET A 1 16.51 47.11 -17.39
N ASN A 2 17.04 46.73 -16.21
CA ASN A 2 18.16 45.79 -16.11
C ASN A 2 17.62 44.36 -16.24
N GLY A 3 17.70 43.81 -17.45
CA GLY A 3 17.43 42.40 -17.70
C GLY A 3 18.52 41.52 -17.09
N GLY A 4 18.44 41.23 -15.81
CA GLY A 4 19.35 40.28 -15.18
C GLY A 4 19.22 38.93 -15.88
N LYS A 5 20.29 38.49 -16.57
CA LYS A 5 20.33 37.13 -17.15
C LYS A 5 20.08 36.14 -16.02
N ARG A 6 18.99 35.34 -16.11
CA ARG A 6 18.70 34.24 -15.19
C ARG A 6 19.94 33.31 -15.17
N LYS A 7 20.45 33.00 -13.96
CA LYS A 7 21.53 32.03 -13.82
C LYS A 7 20.99 30.65 -14.19
N ILE A 8 21.73 29.92 -15.00
CA ILE A 8 21.41 28.53 -15.36
C ILE A 8 21.60 27.65 -14.14
N GLU A 9 20.56 26.89 -13.76
CA GLU A 9 20.60 25.96 -12.67
C GLU A 9 21.22 24.61 -13.12
N PHE A 10 21.75 23.83 -12.17
CA PHE A 10 22.35 22.51 -12.46
C PHE A 10 21.40 21.61 -13.27
N ILE A 11 20.11 21.64 -12.94
CA ILE A 11 19.09 20.84 -13.62
C ILE A 11 18.95 21.20 -15.12
N GLU A 12 19.21 22.45 -15.49
CA GLU A 12 19.14 22.91 -16.88
C GLU A 12 20.32 22.37 -17.70
N TYR A 13 21.48 22.15 -17.07
CA TYR A 13 22.61 21.46 -17.74
C TYR A 13 22.29 19.97 -17.95
N VAL A 14 21.64 19.31 -17.00
CA VAL A 14 21.14 17.93 -17.16
C VAL A 14 20.14 17.89 -18.32
N GLY A 15 19.22 18.83 -18.39
CA GLY A 15 18.25 18.95 -19.49
C GLY A 15 18.93 19.13 -20.84
N LEU A 16 19.93 20.02 -20.91
CA LEU A 16 20.69 20.25 -22.14
C LEU A 16 21.44 19.00 -22.60
N PHE A 17 22.07 18.30 -21.66
CA PHE A 17 22.72 17.01 -21.94
C PHE A 17 21.73 16.00 -22.51
N LEU A 18 20.54 15.85 -21.88
CA LEU A 18 19.51 14.93 -22.36
C LEU A 18 19.02 15.30 -23.79
N VAL A 19 18.84 16.58 -24.08
CA VAL A 19 18.48 17.03 -25.43
C VAL A 19 19.56 16.67 -26.42
N ALA A 20 20.82 16.99 -26.13
CA ALA A 20 21.94 16.67 -27.01
C ALA A 20 22.09 15.15 -27.22
N PHE A 21 21.97 14.38 -26.16
CA PHE A 21 21.99 12.91 -26.19
C PHE A 21 20.84 12.34 -27.04
N SER A 22 19.63 12.88 -26.89
CA SER A 22 18.47 12.43 -27.67
C SER A 22 18.68 12.71 -29.18
N PHE A 23 19.19 13.88 -29.55
CA PHE A 23 19.55 14.18 -30.94
C PHE A 23 20.61 13.23 -31.47
N LEU A 24 21.66 12.98 -30.70
CA LEU A 24 22.71 12.04 -31.09
C LEU A 24 22.15 10.66 -31.36
N MET A 25 21.28 10.15 -30.42
CA MET A 25 20.64 8.85 -30.55
C MET A 25 19.71 8.77 -31.78
N LEU A 26 18.98 9.84 -32.09
CA LEU A 26 18.14 9.89 -33.30
C LEU A 26 18.95 9.77 -34.58
N VAL A 27 20.19 10.26 -34.60
CA VAL A 27 21.08 10.16 -35.75
C VAL A 27 21.79 8.81 -35.82
N VAL A 28 22.31 8.33 -34.68
CA VAL A 28 23.17 7.13 -34.61
C VAL A 28 22.35 5.85 -34.58
N ASN A 29 21.23 5.83 -33.81
CA ASN A 29 20.38 4.68 -33.66
C ASN A 29 18.91 5.10 -33.47
N PRO A 30 18.22 5.54 -34.52
CA PRO A 30 16.81 5.97 -34.42
C PRO A 30 15.88 4.84 -33.99
N GLY A 31 16.20 3.59 -34.32
CA GLY A 31 15.45 2.42 -33.87
C GLY A 31 15.58 2.16 -32.36
N GLY A 32 16.68 2.56 -31.74
CA GLY A 32 16.92 2.32 -30.32
C GLY A 32 15.92 3.01 -29.40
N ILE A 33 15.60 4.27 -29.69
CA ILE A 33 14.58 5.02 -28.95
C ILE A 33 13.19 4.41 -29.17
N GLY A 34 12.84 4.06 -30.42
CA GLY A 34 11.59 3.40 -30.74
C GLY A 34 11.43 2.06 -30.01
N ASN A 35 12.49 1.25 -29.98
CA ASN A 35 12.50 -0.03 -29.27
C ASN A 35 12.35 0.13 -27.75
N LEU A 36 12.98 1.16 -27.16
CA LEU A 36 12.80 1.48 -25.74
C LEU A 36 11.32 1.76 -25.42
N PHE A 37 10.69 2.67 -26.16
CA PHE A 37 9.28 3.00 -25.93
C PHE A 37 8.34 1.81 -26.23
N ASN A 38 8.63 1.02 -27.27
CA ASN A 38 7.88 -0.20 -27.53
C ASN A 38 7.97 -1.20 -26.39
N ASN A 39 9.14 -1.38 -25.80
CA ASN A 39 9.32 -2.28 -24.65
C ASN A 39 8.56 -1.76 -23.42
N MET A 40 8.64 -0.46 -23.14
CA MET A 40 7.85 0.19 -22.07
C MET A 40 6.34 -0.03 -22.27
N PHE A 41 5.86 0.19 -23.50
CA PHE A 41 4.45 0.01 -23.84
C PHE A 41 4.01 -1.45 -23.76
N ASN A 42 4.82 -2.38 -24.27
CA ASN A 42 4.52 -3.82 -24.25
C ASN A 42 4.46 -4.42 -22.86
N HIS A 43 5.15 -3.83 -21.88
CA HIS A 43 5.03 -4.22 -20.46
C HIS A 43 3.80 -3.61 -19.79
N ALA A 44 3.44 -2.37 -20.12
CA ALA A 44 2.34 -1.67 -19.45
C ALA A 44 0.95 -2.03 -20.04
N ALA A 45 0.80 -2.03 -21.35
CA ALA A 45 -0.49 -2.16 -22.01
C ALA A 45 -1.26 -3.46 -21.68
N PRO A 46 -0.64 -4.66 -21.65
CA PRO A 46 -1.36 -5.88 -21.31
C PRO A 46 -1.96 -5.86 -19.91
N ILE A 47 -1.27 -5.30 -18.94
CA ILE A 47 -1.75 -5.20 -17.55
C ILE A 47 -2.92 -4.23 -17.49
N ILE A 48 -2.80 -3.06 -18.09
CA ILE A 48 -3.86 -2.05 -18.07
C ILE A 48 -5.11 -2.58 -18.78
N ILE A 49 -4.96 -3.10 -20.00
CA ILE A 49 -6.10 -3.49 -20.83
C ILE A 49 -6.72 -4.78 -20.30
N LYS A 50 -5.93 -5.86 -20.19
CA LYS A 50 -6.47 -7.19 -19.89
C LYS A 50 -6.86 -7.36 -18.43
N VAL A 51 -6.17 -6.72 -17.50
CA VAL A 51 -6.41 -6.91 -16.07
C VAL A 51 -7.42 -5.90 -15.54
N TYR A 52 -7.22 -4.61 -15.82
CA TYR A 52 -8.05 -3.56 -15.22
C TYR A 52 -9.26 -3.16 -16.08
N ILE A 53 -9.10 -3.01 -17.40
CA ILE A 53 -10.19 -2.51 -18.26
C ILE A 53 -11.14 -3.63 -18.67
N THR A 54 -10.62 -4.73 -19.20
CA THR A 54 -11.43 -5.86 -19.69
C THR A 54 -11.53 -7.02 -18.71
N GLY A 55 -10.67 -7.05 -17.70
CA GLY A 55 -10.67 -8.08 -16.67
C GLY A 55 -11.62 -7.78 -15.51
N SER A 56 -11.79 -8.76 -14.64
CA SER A 56 -12.69 -8.67 -13.48
C SER A 56 -12.18 -7.74 -12.36
N ILE A 57 -10.89 -7.41 -12.35
CA ILE A 57 -10.27 -6.66 -11.24
C ILE A 57 -10.77 -5.23 -11.18
N GLY A 58 -10.91 -4.55 -12.32
CA GLY A 58 -11.42 -3.18 -12.35
C GLY A 58 -12.83 -3.08 -11.77
N ILE A 59 -13.73 -3.99 -12.19
CA ILE A 59 -15.11 -4.06 -11.65
C ILE A 59 -15.07 -4.40 -10.15
N ALA A 60 -14.23 -5.34 -9.74
CA ALA A 60 -14.10 -5.74 -8.33
C ALA A 60 -13.63 -4.59 -7.44
N ILE A 61 -12.75 -3.70 -7.92
CA ILE A 61 -12.32 -2.50 -7.19
C ILE A 61 -13.53 -1.57 -6.94
N ILE A 62 -14.32 -1.28 -7.98
CA ILE A 62 -15.50 -0.40 -7.87
C ILE A 62 -16.52 -0.99 -6.88
N ILE A 63 -16.84 -2.29 -7.01
CA ILE A 63 -17.76 -2.98 -6.09
C ILE A 63 -17.21 -2.94 -4.66
N SER A 64 -15.92 -3.15 -4.48
CA SER A 64 -15.29 -3.21 -3.16
C SER A 64 -15.28 -1.86 -2.44
N VAL A 65 -15.00 -0.77 -3.16
CA VAL A 65 -15.10 0.59 -2.60
C VAL A 65 -16.56 0.86 -2.19
N THR A 66 -17.51 0.46 -3.04
CA THR A 66 -18.95 0.61 -2.72
C THR A 66 -19.32 -0.16 -1.45
N MET A 67 -18.87 -1.41 -1.32
CA MET A 67 -19.13 -2.22 -0.13
C MET A 67 -18.43 -1.67 1.11
N GLY A 68 -17.18 -1.20 0.97
CA GLY A 68 -16.45 -0.53 2.06
C GLY A 68 -17.20 0.69 2.60
N ARG A 69 -17.71 1.55 1.71
CA ARG A 69 -18.48 2.74 2.08
C ARG A 69 -19.85 2.39 2.68
N LEU A 70 -20.48 1.31 2.24
CA LEU A 70 -21.70 0.81 2.87
C LEU A 70 -21.44 0.30 4.29
N LEU A 71 -20.36 -0.44 4.52
CA LEU A 71 -19.96 -0.89 5.85
C LEU A 71 -19.63 0.30 6.77
N GLU A 72 -18.93 1.31 6.26
CA GLU A 72 -18.65 2.55 6.99
C GLU A 72 -19.97 3.25 7.38
N ARG A 73 -20.93 3.34 6.46
CA ARG A 73 -22.27 3.90 6.73
C ARG A 73 -23.05 3.09 7.77
N LEU A 74 -22.81 1.79 7.86
CA LEU A 74 -23.39 0.93 8.89
C LEU A 74 -22.65 1.00 10.24
N GLY A 75 -21.67 1.90 10.37
CA GLY A 75 -20.94 2.13 11.63
C GLY A 75 -19.81 1.15 11.90
N PHE A 76 -19.36 0.39 10.90
CA PHE A 76 -18.29 -0.60 11.10
C PHE A 76 -16.98 0.05 11.54
N THR A 77 -16.57 1.17 10.92
CA THR A 77 -15.38 1.93 11.31
C THR A 77 -15.49 2.45 12.75
N ASP A 78 -16.64 3.02 13.12
CA ASP A 78 -16.88 3.51 14.48
C ASP A 78 -16.83 2.37 15.52
N ALA A 79 -17.34 1.18 15.16
CA ALA A 79 -17.26 0.00 16.04
C ALA A 79 -15.81 -0.44 16.24
N LEU A 80 -15.00 -0.52 15.18
CA LEU A 80 -13.57 -0.84 15.28
C LEU A 80 -12.82 0.22 16.11
N MET A 81 -13.12 1.50 15.94
CA MET A 81 -12.52 2.56 16.75
C MET A 81 -12.78 2.37 18.25
N ARG A 82 -14.02 1.99 18.63
CA ARG A 82 -14.38 1.69 20.02
C ARG A 82 -13.59 0.53 20.61
N ILE A 83 -13.11 -0.41 19.79
CA ILE A 83 -12.30 -1.55 20.21
C ILE A 83 -10.82 -1.13 20.31
N PHE A 84 -10.26 -0.54 19.26
CA PHE A 84 -8.82 -0.34 19.16
C PHE A 84 -8.30 0.90 19.90
N VAL A 85 -9.05 2.00 19.91
CA VAL A 85 -8.63 3.25 20.55
C VAL A 85 -8.34 3.09 22.05
N PRO A 86 -9.20 2.43 22.85
CA PRO A 86 -8.89 2.20 24.27
C PRO A 86 -7.65 1.32 24.49
N LEU A 87 -7.40 0.36 23.58
CA LEU A 87 -6.25 -0.55 23.70
C LEU A 87 -4.93 0.19 23.52
N MET A 88 -4.87 1.26 22.71
CA MET A 88 -3.67 2.09 22.56
C MET A 88 -3.24 2.73 23.90
N LYS A 89 -4.20 3.15 24.71
CA LYS A 89 -3.92 3.68 26.05
C LYS A 89 -3.27 2.61 26.96
N VAL A 90 -3.73 1.37 26.89
CA VAL A 90 -3.15 0.25 27.64
C VAL A 90 -1.71 -0.03 27.18
N ILE A 91 -1.45 0.07 25.89
CA ILE A 91 -0.10 -0.04 25.31
C ILE A 91 0.78 1.15 25.74
N GLY A 92 0.17 2.27 26.15
CA GLY A 92 0.85 3.49 26.59
C GLY A 92 1.32 4.35 25.43
N VAL A 93 0.54 4.40 24.36
CA VAL A 93 0.66 5.34 23.24
C VAL A 93 -0.60 6.18 23.11
N ASN A 94 -0.51 7.30 22.39
CA ASN A 94 -1.67 8.14 22.10
C ASN A 94 -2.78 7.33 21.42
N ALA A 95 -3.98 7.47 21.89
CA ALA A 95 -5.14 6.73 21.39
C ALA A 95 -5.40 6.93 19.89
N ALA A 96 -5.04 8.10 19.35
CA ALA A 96 -5.17 8.42 17.93
C ALA A 96 -4.29 7.56 17.00
N VAL A 97 -3.27 6.87 17.51
CA VAL A 97 -2.37 6.01 16.73
C VAL A 97 -3.14 4.89 16.01
N ALA A 98 -4.24 4.40 16.59
CA ALA A 98 -5.07 3.38 15.95
C ALA A 98 -5.89 3.89 14.75
N VAL A 99 -6.19 5.19 14.70
CA VAL A 99 -7.15 5.77 13.74
C VAL A 99 -6.77 5.48 12.29
N PRO A 100 -5.54 5.76 11.81
CA PRO A 100 -5.19 5.48 10.43
C PRO A 100 -5.29 3.99 10.08
N SER A 101 -4.90 3.09 10.99
CA SER A 101 -4.93 1.65 10.76
C SER A 101 -6.35 1.13 10.61
N VAL A 102 -7.24 1.57 11.49
CA VAL A 102 -8.66 1.17 11.45
C VAL A 102 -9.34 1.72 10.20
N TYR A 103 -9.08 2.99 9.86
CA TYR A 103 -9.66 3.60 8.68
C TYR A 103 -9.19 2.93 7.38
N ASN A 104 -7.93 2.51 7.33
CA ASN A 104 -7.34 1.84 6.18
C ASN A 104 -8.02 0.49 5.86
N ILE A 105 -8.63 -0.18 6.84
CA ILE A 105 -9.27 -1.50 6.65
C ILE A 105 -10.41 -1.44 5.61
N LEU A 106 -11.20 -0.39 5.61
CA LEU A 106 -12.29 -0.19 4.64
C LEU A 106 -11.97 0.83 3.55
N GLY A 107 -10.97 1.66 3.77
CA GLY A 107 -10.56 2.75 2.90
C GLY A 107 -9.28 2.45 2.13
N ASP A 108 -8.50 3.50 1.96
CA ASP A 108 -7.17 3.45 1.36
C ASP A 108 -6.16 4.27 2.18
N VAL A 109 -4.88 4.11 1.86
CA VAL A 109 -3.76 4.78 2.55
C VAL A 109 -3.84 6.31 2.48
N ASN A 110 -4.38 6.86 1.40
CA ASN A 110 -4.47 8.31 1.20
C ASN A 110 -5.57 8.89 2.10
N ALA A 111 -6.73 8.25 2.14
CA ALA A 111 -7.82 8.62 3.02
C ALA A 111 -7.43 8.44 4.49
N ALA A 112 -6.76 7.35 4.84
CA ALA A 112 -6.25 7.10 6.19
C ALA A 112 -5.29 8.20 6.66
N GLY A 113 -4.38 8.67 5.81
CA GLY A 113 -3.46 9.77 6.11
C GLY A 113 -4.17 11.12 6.26
N ARG A 114 -5.05 11.45 5.31
CA ARG A 114 -5.80 12.74 5.33
C ARG A 114 -6.76 12.87 6.51
N ILE A 115 -7.31 11.77 7.00
CA ILE A 115 -8.23 11.74 8.15
C ILE A 115 -7.45 11.55 9.44
N GLY A 116 -6.56 10.58 9.50
CA GLY A 116 -5.81 10.25 10.71
C GLY A 116 -4.78 11.29 11.10
N GLY A 117 -4.08 11.91 10.13
CA GLY A 117 -3.05 12.91 10.38
C GLY A 117 -3.56 14.12 11.21
N PRO A 118 -4.62 14.82 10.81
CA PRO A 118 -5.20 15.90 11.60
C PRO A 118 -5.69 15.47 12.99
N ILE A 119 -6.20 14.24 13.12
CA ILE A 119 -6.65 13.69 14.43
C ILE A 119 -5.43 13.47 15.34
N LEU A 120 -4.34 12.92 14.82
CA LEU A 120 -3.07 12.78 15.56
C LEU A 120 -2.55 14.12 16.05
N LYS A 121 -2.54 15.15 15.20
CA LYS A 121 -2.14 16.51 15.61
C LYS A 121 -3.05 17.08 16.70
N LYS A 122 -4.36 17.01 16.48
CA LYS A 122 -5.36 17.54 17.43
C LYS A 122 -5.28 16.83 18.78
N SER A 123 -4.95 15.55 18.83
CA SER A 123 -4.77 14.78 20.06
C SER A 123 -3.43 15.03 20.75
N GLY A 124 -2.56 15.85 20.20
CA GLY A 124 -1.22 16.13 20.74
C GLY A 124 -0.26 14.95 20.65
N ALA A 125 -0.44 14.06 19.66
CA ALA A 125 0.47 12.95 19.40
C ALA A 125 1.88 13.45 19.10
N THR A 126 2.88 12.85 19.73
CA THR A 126 4.30 13.17 19.49
C THR A 126 4.71 12.79 18.06
N LYS A 127 5.84 13.29 17.58
CA LYS A 127 6.39 12.87 16.29
C LYS A 127 6.66 11.37 16.24
N ASP A 128 7.07 10.76 17.34
CA ASP A 128 7.28 9.31 17.42
C ASP A 128 5.96 8.56 17.29
N GLU A 129 4.90 9.02 17.94
CA GLU A 129 3.56 8.44 17.81
C GLU A 129 2.98 8.59 16.41
N GLN A 130 3.23 9.72 15.74
CA GLN A 130 2.84 9.93 14.35
C GLN A 130 3.57 8.94 13.41
N LYS A 131 4.87 8.67 13.63
CA LYS A 131 5.64 7.65 12.91
C LYS A 131 5.13 6.23 13.21
N ILE A 132 4.84 5.93 14.47
CA ILE A 132 4.23 4.67 14.90
C ILE A 132 2.89 4.46 14.17
N ALA A 133 2.07 5.50 14.06
CA ALA A 133 0.78 5.42 13.37
C ALA A 133 0.93 5.03 11.87
N ILE A 134 1.91 5.61 11.16
CA ILE A 134 2.22 5.22 9.78
C ILE A 134 2.63 3.75 9.71
N ALA A 135 3.61 3.34 10.49
CA ALA A 135 4.13 1.98 10.46
C ALA A 135 3.06 0.94 10.87
N THR A 136 2.17 1.29 11.80
CA THR A 136 1.05 0.44 12.22
C THR A 136 -0.01 0.35 11.12
N MET A 137 -0.35 1.46 10.47
CA MET A 137 -1.26 1.48 9.32
C MET A 137 -0.78 0.53 8.22
N MET A 138 0.52 0.43 8.00
CA MET A 138 1.09 -0.50 7.02
C MET A 138 0.93 -1.97 7.39
N GLN A 139 0.59 -2.29 8.62
CA GLN A 139 0.29 -3.68 9.02
C GLN A 139 -1.19 -4.03 8.81
N SER A 140 -2.07 -3.05 8.81
CA SER A 140 -3.50 -3.28 8.65
C SER A 140 -3.86 -3.68 7.20
N GLN A 141 -5.06 -4.20 7.04
CA GLN A 141 -5.66 -4.45 5.73
C GLN A 141 -5.85 -3.12 4.99
N SER A 142 -5.56 -3.09 3.69
CA SER A 142 -5.86 -1.96 2.82
C SER A 142 -6.96 -2.35 1.83
N SER A 143 -8.08 -1.70 1.91
CA SER A 143 -9.27 -1.87 1.07
C SER A 143 -10.03 -3.19 1.21
N PHE A 144 -11.34 -3.11 0.98
CA PHE A 144 -12.25 -4.26 1.04
C PHE A 144 -12.00 -5.27 -0.10
N ALA A 145 -11.52 -4.81 -1.27
CA ALA A 145 -11.19 -5.68 -2.40
C ALA A 145 -10.10 -6.70 -2.06
N ILE A 146 -9.01 -6.20 -1.48
CA ILE A 146 -7.89 -7.02 -1.04
C ILE A 146 -8.38 -8.07 -0.02
N PHE A 147 -9.26 -7.65 0.89
CA PHE A 147 -9.83 -8.55 1.89
C PHE A 147 -10.62 -9.70 1.24
N VAL A 148 -11.56 -9.40 0.35
CA VAL A 148 -12.40 -10.43 -0.29
C VAL A 148 -11.58 -11.40 -1.12
N PHE A 149 -10.67 -10.92 -1.96
CA PHE A 149 -9.79 -11.79 -2.74
C PHE A 149 -8.89 -12.64 -1.84
N GLY A 150 -8.39 -12.05 -0.77
CA GLY A 150 -7.60 -12.76 0.23
C GLY A 150 -8.38 -13.89 0.91
N LEU A 151 -9.64 -13.67 1.30
CA LEU A 151 -10.50 -14.72 1.87
C LEU A 151 -10.69 -15.87 0.91
N ILE A 152 -10.91 -15.58 -0.39
CA ILE A 152 -11.07 -16.60 -1.41
C ILE A 152 -9.77 -17.41 -1.56
N ALA A 153 -8.61 -16.75 -1.60
CA ALA A 153 -7.31 -17.42 -1.69
C ALA A 153 -7.01 -18.32 -0.48
N LEU A 154 -7.22 -17.81 0.73
CA LEU A 154 -7.02 -18.60 1.96
C LEU A 154 -7.95 -19.81 2.02
N ASN A 155 -9.22 -19.65 1.64
CA ASN A 155 -10.16 -20.75 1.58
C ASN A 155 -9.75 -21.81 0.53
N ALA A 156 -9.31 -21.39 -0.66
CA ALA A 156 -8.81 -22.29 -1.69
C ALA A 156 -7.57 -23.08 -1.25
N ALA A 157 -6.70 -22.49 -0.42
CA ALA A 157 -5.54 -23.14 0.18
C ALA A 157 -5.90 -24.05 1.39
N LYS A 158 -7.17 -24.13 1.77
CA LYS A 158 -7.67 -24.94 2.91
C LYS A 158 -7.00 -24.59 4.26
N VAL A 159 -6.63 -23.34 4.45
CA VAL A 159 -6.08 -22.85 5.71
C VAL A 159 -7.19 -22.29 6.63
N SER A 160 -6.90 -22.20 7.93
CA SER A 160 -7.84 -21.61 8.89
C SER A 160 -7.95 -20.11 8.70
N VAL A 161 -8.93 -19.70 7.87
CA VAL A 161 -9.09 -18.31 7.39
C VAL A 161 -9.18 -17.32 8.55
N TRP A 162 -10.00 -17.60 9.57
CA TRP A 162 -10.21 -16.69 10.70
C TRP A 162 -8.93 -16.47 11.52
N VAL A 163 -8.11 -17.51 11.71
CA VAL A 163 -6.82 -17.42 12.43
C VAL A 163 -5.88 -16.52 11.67
N VAL A 164 -5.71 -16.77 10.35
CA VAL A 164 -4.80 -15.98 9.49
C VAL A 164 -5.25 -14.52 9.43
N VAL A 165 -6.55 -14.26 9.25
CA VAL A 165 -7.11 -12.91 9.21
C VAL A 165 -6.89 -12.18 10.53
N PHE A 166 -7.19 -12.83 11.67
CA PHE A 166 -6.99 -12.23 12.99
C PHE A 166 -5.53 -11.87 13.24
N LEU A 167 -4.62 -12.81 12.99
CA LEU A 167 -3.19 -12.62 13.20
C LEU A 167 -2.57 -11.61 12.23
N ALA A 168 -3.06 -11.55 11.00
CA ALA A 168 -2.46 -10.69 9.97
C ALA A 168 -3.04 -9.27 9.92
N ILE A 169 -4.27 -9.06 10.37
CA ILE A 169 -4.95 -7.76 10.28
C ILE A 169 -5.08 -7.09 11.64
N PHE A 170 -5.65 -7.79 12.62
CA PHE A 170 -6.02 -7.16 13.89
C PHE A 170 -4.89 -7.15 14.92
N LEU A 171 -4.19 -8.26 15.08
CA LEU A 171 -3.09 -8.37 16.05
C LEU A 171 -1.96 -7.38 15.77
N PRO A 172 -1.50 -7.16 14.53
CA PRO A 172 -0.44 -6.19 14.26
C PRO A 172 -0.79 -4.74 14.60
N VAL A 173 -2.07 -4.36 14.58
CA VAL A 173 -2.51 -3.02 15.02
C VAL A 173 -2.18 -2.77 16.49
N LEU A 174 -2.08 -3.84 17.29
CA LEU A 174 -1.70 -3.77 18.70
C LEU A 174 -0.20 -3.99 18.91
N LEU A 175 0.37 -4.99 18.26
CA LEU A 175 1.76 -5.38 18.48
C LEU A 175 2.76 -4.40 17.89
N THR A 176 2.45 -3.80 16.75
CA THR A 176 3.38 -2.87 16.09
C THR A 176 3.63 -1.59 16.90
N PRO A 177 2.60 -0.91 17.45
CA PRO A 177 2.83 0.22 18.35
C PRO A 177 3.65 -0.16 19.58
N LEU A 178 3.36 -1.31 20.19
CA LEU A 178 4.10 -1.80 21.33
C LEU A 178 5.57 -2.05 21.00
N LEU A 179 5.84 -2.76 19.90
CA LEU A 179 7.19 -3.05 19.44
C LEU A 179 7.98 -1.76 19.16
N LEU A 180 7.41 -0.83 18.43
CA LEU A 180 8.08 0.41 18.04
C LEU A 180 8.31 1.34 19.21
N LYS A 181 7.37 1.45 20.14
CA LYS A 181 7.53 2.18 21.40
C LYS A 181 8.68 1.63 22.23
N LEU A 182 8.82 0.33 22.33
CA LEU A 182 9.85 -0.31 23.14
C LEU A 182 11.24 -0.26 22.50
N THR A 183 11.30 -0.07 21.18
CA THR A 183 12.56 -0.16 20.41
C THR A 183 13.05 1.20 19.90
N ILE A 184 12.38 1.77 18.91
CA ILE A 184 12.92 2.85 18.08
C ILE A 184 12.31 4.21 18.44
N TRP A 185 10.98 4.27 18.69
CA TRP A 185 10.23 5.51 18.88
C TRP A 185 9.61 5.56 20.28
N ARG A 186 10.39 6.06 21.23
CA ARG A 186 10.10 5.96 22.67
C ARG A 186 9.41 7.19 23.24
N ASP A 187 9.40 8.30 22.53
CA ASP A 187 8.69 9.51 22.97
C ASP A 187 7.18 9.34 22.71
N THR A 188 6.51 8.69 23.68
CA THR A 188 5.09 8.39 23.61
C THR A 188 4.35 8.91 24.83
N LYS A 189 3.09 9.34 24.61
CA LYS A 189 2.20 9.86 25.65
C LYS A 189 0.89 9.09 25.62
N ALA A 190 0.52 8.46 26.72
CA ALA A 190 -0.73 7.72 26.86
C ALA A 190 -1.95 8.67 26.98
N VAL A 191 -2.14 9.53 25.98
CA VAL A 191 -3.26 10.48 25.94
C VAL A 191 -4.51 9.75 25.44
N SER A 192 -5.62 9.87 26.19
CA SER A 192 -6.93 9.44 25.73
C SER A 192 -7.54 10.49 24.80
N ILE A 193 -8.30 10.06 23.81
CA ILE A 193 -9.16 10.96 23.04
C ILE A 193 -10.44 11.12 23.85
N ASP A 194 -10.79 12.36 24.22
CA ASP A 194 -11.99 12.63 25.03
C ASP A 194 -13.27 12.29 24.27
N GLU A 195 -13.29 12.57 22.96
CA GLU A 195 -14.38 12.19 22.07
C GLU A 195 -13.83 11.39 20.88
N LEU A 196 -14.34 10.17 20.68
CA LEU A 196 -14.04 9.37 19.50
C LEU A 196 -14.59 10.10 18.26
N PRO A 197 -13.77 10.33 17.22
CA PRO A 197 -14.27 10.88 15.97
C PRO A 197 -15.36 9.96 15.42
N LYS A 198 -16.45 10.56 14.94
CA LYS A 198 -17.52 9.82 14.27
C LYS A 198 -17.22 9.74 12.79
N PHE A 199 -17.14 8.53 12.26
CA PHE A 199 -16.88 8.25 10.86
C PHE A 199 -18.14 7.85 10.08
N THR A 200 -19.21 7.43 10.78
CA THR A 200 -20.47 7.05 10.14
C THR A 200 -21.10 8.27 9.44
N PRO A 201 -21.18 8.28 8.10
CA PRO A 201 -21.72 9.41 7.35
C PRO A 201 -23.23 9.53 7.51
N THR A 202 -23.74 10.76 7.42
CA THR A 202 -25.18 11.06 7.48
C THR A 202 -25.88 11.00 6.11
N THR A 203 -25.11 10.75 5.04
CA THR A 203 -25.63 10.66 3.67
C THR A 203 -26.65 9.53 3.53
N GLY A 204 -27.68 9.72 2.72
CA GLY A 204 -28.68 8.71 2.43
C GLY A 204 -28.11 7.45 1.78
N PHE A 205 -28.80 6.31 1.89
CA PHE A 205 -28.31 5.02 1.43
C PHE A 205 -27.99 5.00 -0.08
N LEU A 206 -28.94 5.43 -0.93
CA LEU A 206 -28.74 5.46 -2.39
C LEU A 206 -27.62 6.42 -2.81
N PRO A 207 -27.58 7.68 -2.33
CA PRO A 207 -26.45 8.56 -2.60
C PRO A 207 -25.11 7.97 -2.17
N THR A 208 -25.04 7.23 -1.06
CA THR A 208 -23.80 6.56 -0.64
C THR A 208 -23.34 5.53 -1.68
N ILE A 209 -24.24 4.71 -2.23
CA ILE A 209 -23.90 3.71 -3.25
C ILE A 209 -23.32 4.39 -4.50
N PHE A 210 -24.03 5.38 -5.06
CA PHE A 210 -23.60 6.03 -6.31
C PHE A 210 -22.31 6.83 -6.13
N ASN A 211 -22.15 7.54 -5.02
CA ASN A 211 -20.92 8.28 -4.72
C ASN A 211 -19.74 7.31 -4.51
N ALA A 212 -19.96 6.21 -3.82
CA ALA A 212 -18.92 5.20 -3.61
C ALA A 212 -18.52 4.47 -4.92
N ALA A 213 -19.47 4.18 -5.79
CA ALA A 213 -19.17 3.63 -7.11
C ALA A 213 -18.35 4.60 -7.98
N LYS A 214 -18.69 5.90 -7.92
CA LYS A 214 -17.90 6.96 -8.56
C LYS A 214 -16.50 7.05 -7.98
N GLU A 215 -16.36 7.05 -6.65
CA GLU A 215 -15.07 7.03 -5.95
C GLU A 215 -14.22 5.82 -6.36
N GLY A 216 -14.83 4.63 -6.46
CA GLY A 216 -14.16 3.42 -6.95
C GLY A 216 -13.67 3.53 -8.39
N ALA A 217 -14.45 4.17 -9.26
CA ALA A 217 -14.04 4.45 -10.63
C ALA A 217 -12.91 5.50 -10.68
N GLU A 218 -12.97 6.55 -9.89
CA GLU A 218 -11.91 7.56 -9.78
C GLU A 218 -10.60 6.91 -9.28
N LEU A 219 -10.68 6.07 -8.26
CA LEU A 219 -9.54 5.30 -7.74
C LEU A 219 -8.92 4.43 -8.84
N LEU A 220 -9.74 3.71 -9.60
CA LEU A 220 -9.29 2.85 -10.68
C LEU A 220 -8.62 3.65 -11.81
N PHE A 221 -9.32 4.64 -12.36
CA PHE A 221 -8.90 5.32 -13.58
C PHE A 221 -7.91 6.45 -13.35
N LEU A 222 -7.96 7.13 -12.21
CA LEU A 222 -7.11 8.30 -11.92
C LEU A 222 -5.91 7.98 -11.03
N LEU A 223 -5.91 6.84 -10.34
CA LEU A 223 -4.80 6.46 -9.47
C LEU A 223 -4.16 5.13 -9.87
N ILE A 224 -4.94 4.04 -9.89
CA ILE A 224 -4.38 2.68 -10.07
C ILE A 224 -3.83 2.50 -11.49
N ILE A 225 -4.61 2.79 -12.52
CA ILE A 225 -4.17 2.63 -13.92
C ILE A 225 -2.97 3.51 -14.25
N PRO A 226 -2.95 4.82 -13.95
CA PRO A 226 -1.77 5.65 -14.19
C PRO A 226 -0.53 5.17 -13.43
N SER A 227 -0.69 4.77 -12.18
CA SER A 227 0.41 4.23 -11.38
C SER A 227 0.98 2.94 -11.98
N CYS A 228 0.13 2.02 -12.41
CA CYS A 228 0.54 0.79 -13.08
C CYS A 228 1.25 1.10 -14.41
N ALA A 229 0.74 2.07 -15.17
CA ALA A 229 1.38 2.49 -16.41
C ALA A 229 2.84 2.92 -16.19
N VAL A 230 3.09 3.76 -15.18
CA VAL A 230 4.44 4.23 -14.84
C VAL A 230 5.33 3.08 -14.38
N VAL A 231 4.84 2.23 -13.46
CA VAL A 231 5.63 1.11 -12.93
C VAL A 231 6.01 0.13 -14.03
N PHE A 232 5.07 -0.33 -14.84
CA PHE A 232 5.35 -1.31 -15.89
C PHE A 232 6.15 -0.70 -17.06
N ALA A 233 5.94 0.57 -17.39
CA ALA A 233 6.81 1.26 -18.34
C ALA A 233 8.25 1.34 -17.82
N THR A 234 8.45 1.63 -16.53
CA THR A 234 9.78 1.62 -15.91
C THR A 234 10.41 0.22 -15.95
N ILE A 235 9.65 -0.83 -15.65
CA ILE A 235 10.10 -2.23 -15.79
C ILE A 235 10.51 -2.51 -17.24
N GLY A 236 9.70 -2.11 -18.22
CA GLY A 236 10.03 -2.27 -19.64
C GLY A 236 11.29 -1.50 -20.04
N ALA A 237 11.54 -0.32 -19.49
CA ALA A 237 12.79 0.40 -19.70
C ALA A 237 13.98 -0.33 -19.09
N LEU A 238 13.89 -0.81 -17.85
CA LEU A 238 14.94 -1.60 -17.19
C LEU A 238 15.22 -2.90 -17.93
N ASP A 239 14.19 -3.55 -18.46
CA ASP A 239 14.31 -4.77 -19.26
C ASP A 239 15.02 -4.49 -20.59
N HIS A 240 14.70 -3.39 -21.25
CA HIS A 240 15.40 -2.94 -22.46
C HIS A 240 16.92 -2.79 -22.25
N PHE A 241 17.34 -2.35 -21.05
CA PHE A 241 18.75 -2.21 -20.69
C PHE A 241 19.36 -3.50 -20.07
N GLY A 242 18.59 -4.60 -19.99
CA GLY A 242 19.03 -5.87 -19.41
C GLY A 242 19.19 -5.86 -17.88
N LEU A 243 18.69 -4.81 -17.21
CA LEU A 243 18.82 -4.64 -15.75
C LEU A 243 17.72 -5.36 -15.00
N TRP A 244 16.54 -5.54 -15.62
CA TRP A 244 15.36 -6.06 -14.95
C TRP A 244 15.53 -7.48 -14.46
N ALA A 245 16.14 -8.36 -15.25
CA ALA A 245 16.34 -9.77 -14.90
C ALA A 245 17.12 -9.94 -13.57
N GLY A 246 18.17 -9.14 -13.36
CA GLY A 246 18.96 -9.17 -12.12
C GLY A 246 18.16 -8.67 -10.90
N ILE A 247 17.41 -7.59 -11.07
CA ILE A 247 16.55 -7.02 -10.01
C ILE A 247 15.47 -8.04 -9.64
N GLN A 248 14.78 -8.59 -10.63
CA GLN A 248 13.73 -9.59 -10.43
C GLN A 248 14.26 -10.85 -9.74
N ALA A 249 15.43 -11.35 -10.14
CA ALA A 249 16.06 -12.49 -9.49
C ALA A 249 16.35 -12.22 -8.01
N GLY A 250 16.86 -11.04 -7.66
CA GLY A 250 17.07 -10.62 -6.27
C GLY A 250 15.77 -10.56 -5.45
N ILE A 251 14.73 -9.95 -6.00
CA ILE A 251 13.42 -9.89 -5.35
C ILE A 251 12.86 -11.31 -5.16
N ASN A 252 12.89 -12.16 -6.18
CA ASN A 252 12.37 -13.52 -6.13
C ASN A 252 13.10 -14.36 -5.08
N THR A 253 14.44 -14.27 -5.02
CA THR A 253 15.25 -14.97 -4.02
C THR A 253 14.86 -14.55 -2.60
N MET A 254 14.71 -13.25 -2.36
CA MET A 254 14.29 -12.72 -1.06
C MET A 254 12.88 -13.22 -0.68
N LEU A 255 11.91 -13.11 -1.59
CA LEU A 255 10.53 -13.51 -1.32
C LEU A 255 10.42 -15.01 -1.03
N THR A 256 11.09 -15.85 -1.82
CA THR A 256 11.10 -17.30 -1.62
C THR A 256 11.73 -17.68 -0.27
N ALA A 257 12.82 -17.00 0.13
CA ALA A 257 13.43 -17.20 1.45
C ALA A 257 12.50 -16.87 2.61
N PHE A 258 11.51 -16.01 2.39
CA PHE A 258 10.50 -15.63 3.38
C PHE A 258 9.17 -16.40 3.26
N ASN A 259 9.13 -17.50 2.52
CA ASN A 259 7.90 -18.26 2.25
C ASN A 259 6.78 -17.40 1.64
N ILE A 260 7.16 -16.53 0.71
CA ILE A 260 6.23 -15.70 -0.08
C ILE A 260 6.34 -16.16 -1.53
N ASP A 261 5.20 -16.38 -2.20
CA ASP A 261 5.21 -16.67 -3.63
C ASP A 261 5.84 -15.51 -4.40
N ALA A 262 6.87 -15.81 -5.18
CA ALA A 262 7.71 -14.79 -5.83
C ALA A 262 6.91 -13.93 -6.81
N ALA A 263 5.97 -14.51 -7.56
CA ALA A 263 5.14 -13.76 -8.52
C ALA A 263 4.18 -12.82 -7.81
N THR A 264 3.42 -13.33 -6.85
CA THR A 264 2.47 -12.53 -6.04
C THR A 264 3.17 -11.47 -5.22
N GLY A 265 4.29 -11.81 -4.58
CA GLY A 265 5.07 -10.89 -3.78
C GLY A 265 5.67 -9.76 -4.59
N SER A 266 6.22 -10.06 -5.78
CA SER A 266 6.76 -9.04 -6.69
C SER A 266 5.68 -8.07 -7.14
N VAL A 267 4.49 -8.57 -7.49
CA VAL A 267 3.35 -7.72 -7.85
C VAL A 267 2.88 -6.88 -6.66
N SER A 268 2.87 -7.43 -5.45
CA SER A 268 2.52 -6.68 -4.24
C SER A 268 3.45 -5.50 -4.01
N ILE A 269 4.76 -5.70 -4.18
CA ILE A 269 5.79 -4.66 -3.97
C ILE A 269 5.81 -3.63 -5.09
N LEU A 270 5.63 -4.05 -6.33
CA LEU A 270 5.81 -3.17 -7.49
C LEU A 270 4.51 -2.47 -7.89
N VAL A 271 3.38 -3.15 -7.81
CA VAL A 271 2.08 -2.69 -8.35
C VAL A 271 1.07 -2.38 -7.25
N GLY A 272 0.77 -3.38 -6.41
CA GLY A 272 -0.16 -3.23 -5.30
C GLY A 272 -0.91 -4.50 -4.92
N GLY A 273 -1.49 -4.47 -3.71
CA GLY A 273 -2.15 -5.61 -3.09
C GLY A 273 -3.37 -6.13 -3.85
N SER A 274 -4.12 -5.27 -4.52
CA SER A 274 -5.33 -5.71 -5.26
C SER A 274 -4.99 -6.65 -6.40
N LEU A 275 -3.97 -6.35 -7.21
CA LEU A 275 -3.52 -7.23 -8.28
C LEU A 275 -2.85 -8.49 -7.72
N ALA A 276 -2.02 -8.33 -6.69
CA ALA A 276 -1.36 -9.44 -6.03
C ALA A 276 -2.37 -10.44 -5.45
N MET A 277 -3.41 -9.97 -4.77
CA MET A 277 -4.47 -10.83 -4.22
C MET A 277 -5.32 -11.50 -5.30
N ALA A 278 -5.55 -10.80 -6.41
CA ALA A 278 -6.26 -11.41 -7.53
C ALA A 278 -5.45 -12.53 -8.19
N GLN A 279 -4.14 -12.37 -8.33
CA GLN A 279 -3.25 -13.45 -8.77
C GLN A 279 -3.19 -14.59 -7.76
N LEU A 280 -3.03 -14.27 -6.47
CA LEU A 280 -2.99 -15.28 -5.41
C LEU A 280 -4.25 -16.15 -5.41
N LYS A 281 -5.42 -15.55 -5.59
CA LYS A 281 -6.70 -16.26 -5.69
C LYS A 281 -6.69 -17.34 -6.78
N GLU A 282 -6.07 -17.06 -7.92
CA GLU A 282 -6.04 -18.00 -9.05
C GLU A 282 -5.08 -19.19 -8.80
N ILE A 283 -3.99 -18.98 -8.07
CA ILE A 283 -2.96 -20.00 -7.84
C ILE A 283 -3.02 -20.67 -6.46
N ALA A 284 -3.81 -20.16 -5.53
CA ALA A 284 -3.81 -20.58 -4.13
C ALA A 284 -4.07 -22.08 -3.91
N ALA A 285 -4.87 -22.71 -4.79
CA ALA A 285 -5.13 -24.14 -4.72
C ALA A 285 -3.96 -25.02 -5.23
N THR A 286 -2.97 -24.41 -5.92
CA THR A 286 -1.87 -25.14 -6.60
C THR A 286 -0.51 -24.97 -5.92
N ILE A 287 -0.36 -23.98 -5.04
CA ILE A 287 0.88 -23.71 -4.30
C ILE A 287 0.75 -24.14 -2.84
N ALA A 288 1.91 -24.32 -2.18
CA ALA A 288 1.92 -24.73 -0.78
C ALA A 288 1.24 -23.71 0.14
N PRO A 289 0.42 -24.16 1.13
CA PRO A 289 -0.30 -23.25 2.05
C PRO A 289 0.56 -22.18 2.74
N PRO A 290 1.80 -22.44 3.17
CA PRO A 290 2.68 -21.41 3.72
C PRO A 290 2.95 -20.27 2.75
N LEU A 291 3.14 -20.55 1.45
CA LEU A 291 3.31 -19.53 0.42
C LEU A 291 2.06 -18.68 0.25
N VAL A 292 0.86 -19.28 0.35
CA VAL A 292 -0.40 -18.55 0.30
C VAL A 292 -0.53 -17.61 1.50
N VAL A 293 -0.22 -18.09 2.70
CA VAL A 293 -0.28 -17.28 3.92
C VAL A 293 0.72 -16.12 3.89
N GLY A 294 1.98 -16.38 3.54
CA GLY A 294 3.00 -15.33 3.41
C GLY A 294 2.62 -14.27 2.37
N SER A 295 2.17 -14.72 1.21
CA SER A 295 1.71 -13.83 0.13
C SER A 295 0.47 -13.03 0.52
N TYR A 296 -0.50 -13.67 1.19
CA TYR A 296 -1.67 -12.98 1.73
C TYR A 296 -1.27 -11.88 2.70
N ILE A 297 -0.41 -12.19 3.68
CA ILE A 297 0.00 -11.20 4.67
C ILE A 297 0.73 -10.05 4.02
N LEU A 298 1.67 -10.30 3.12
CA LEU A 298 2.38 -9.23 2.41
C LEU A 298 1.42 -8.36 1.59
N ALA A 299 0.58 -8.98 0.77
CA ALA A 299 -0.32 -8.28 -0.14
C ALA A 299 -1.50 -7.61 0.57
N SER A 300 -1.86 -8.02 1.79
CA SER A 300 -3.00 -7.45 2.54
C SER A 300 -2.85 -5.96 2.82
N SER A 301 -1.64 -5.46 3.00
CA SER A 301 -1.39 -4.04 3.24
C SER A 301 -1.51 -3.16 2.00
N GLY A 302 -1.24 -3.72 0.81
CA GLY A 302 -1.34 -2.97 -0.45
C GLY A 302 -0.37 -1.79 -0.57
N PHE A 303 0.83 -1.89 -0.01
CA PHE A 303 1.83 -0.81 -0.02
C PHE A 303 2.95 -1.07 -1.05
N PRO A 304 2.71 -0.80 -2.34
CA PRO A 304 3.77 -0.83 -3.34
C PRO A 304 4.79 0.30 -3.11
N LEU A 305 5.95 0.19 -3.76
CA LEU A 305 7.06 1.15 -3.61
C LEU A 305 6.61 2.60 -3.85
N GLN A 306 5.71 2.83 -4.79
CA GLN A 306 5.15 4.17 -5.06
C GLN A 306 4.40 4.78 -3.86
N VAL A 307 3.76 3.93 -3.05
CA VAL A 307 3.06 4.38 -1.83
C VAL A 307 4.08 4.74 -0.76
N ILE A 308 5.11 3.91 -0.59
CA ILE A 308 6.15 4.09 0.43
C ILE A 308 7.00 5.34 0.14
N PHE A 309 7.44 5.50 -1.11
CA PHE A 309 8.38 6.57 -1.50
C PHE A 309 7.69 7.83 -2.04
N GLY A 310 6.41 7.77 -2.38
CA GLY A 310 5.67 8.90 -2.97
C GLY A 310 4.46 9.33 -2.15
N GLN A 311 3.44 8.47 -2.05
CA GLN A 311 2.14 8.89 -1.50
C GLN A 311 2.18 9.15 0.02
N ILE A 312 2.77 8.25 0.80
CA ILE A 312 2.86 8.45 2.26
C ILE A 312 3.67 9.71 2.59
N PRO A 313 4.90 9.92 2.08
CA PRO A 313 5.63 11.14 2.36
C PRO A 313 4.85 12.41 2.02
N ALA A 314 4.30 12.49 0.82
CA ALA A 314 3.58 13.68 0.34
C ALA A 314 2.32 13.99 1.17
N ILE A 315 1.52 12.98 1.53
CA ILE A 315 0.27 13.19 2.26
C ILE A 315 0.53 13.47 3.74
N TRP A 316 1.38 12.66 4.35
CA TRP A 316 1.60 12.76 5.81
C TRP A 316 2.37 14.00 6.21
N SER A 317 3.33 14.47 5.42
CA SER A 317 4.01 15.75 5.69
C SER A 317 3.06 16.94 5.66
N GLY A 318 2.03 16.90 4.80
CA GLY A 318 1.00 17.94 4.74
C GLY A 318 -0.05 17.87 5.87
N CYS A 319 -0.24 16.70 6.47
CA CYS A 319 -1.32 16.45 7.45
C CYS A 319 -0.82 16.27 8.89
N THR A 320 0.48 16.08 9.12
CA THR A 320 1.11 15.84 10.42
C THR A 320 2.25 16.83 10.69
N ASP A 321 2.99 16.64 11.79
CA ASP A 321 4.19 17.42 12.12
C ASP A 321 5.48 16.76 11.55
N LEU A 322 5.34 15.72 10.74
CA LEU A 322 6.45 15.00 10.15
C LEU A 322 6.92 15.69 8.86
N THR A 323 8.21 15.65 8.63
CA THR A 323 8.79 15.93 7.30
C THR A 323 8.53 14.74 6.36
N GLU A 324 8.62 14.96 5.05
CA GLU A 324 8.52 13.88 4.05
C GLU A 324 9.51 12.75 4.34
N ARG A 325 10.74 13.08 4.75
CA ARG A 325 11.77 12.09 5.10
C ARG A 325 11.40 11.27 6.33
N GLU A 326 10.82 11.90 7.36
CA GLU A 326 10.36 11.20 8.58
C GLU A 326 9.19 10.26 8.26
N ALA A 327 8.22 10.72 7.46
CA ALA A 327 7.10 9.91 7.01
C ALA A 327 7.55 8.72 6.14
N MET A 328 8.48 8.95 5.21
CA MET A 328 9.07 7.91 4.38
C MET A 328 9.83 6.87 5.22
N THR A 329 10.62 7.32 6.20
CA THR A 329 11.34 6.40 7.11
C THR A 329 10.36 5.53 7.88
N ALA A 330 9.26 6.10 8.37
CA ALA A 330 8.21 5.34 9.06
C ALA A 330 7.54 4.30 8.14
N ALA A 331 7.30 4.67 6.88
CA ALA A 331 6.75 3.75 5.88
C ALA A 331 7.73 2.60 5.56
N ILE A 332 9.02 2.88 5.39
CA ILE A 332 10.04 1.84 5.15
C ILE A 332 10.10 0.87 6.35
N ILE A 333 10.13 1.38 7.58
CA ILE A 333 10.13 0.54 8.78
C ILE A 333 8.86 -0.31 8.84
N GLY A 334 7.70 0.28 8.55
CA GLY A 334 6.44 -0.46 8.43
C GLY A 334 6.49 -1.57 7.39
N ALA A 335 7.05 -1.30 6.21
CA ALA A 335 7.22 -2.31 5.16
C ALA A 335 8.13 -3.46 5.57
N VAL A 336 9.26 -3.16 6.23
CA VAL A 336 10.17 -4.18 6.76
C VAL A 336 9.45 -5.06 7.80
N ILE A 337 8.73 -4.45 8.74
CA ILE A 337 7.93 -5.19 9.74
C ILE A 337 6.90 -6.08 9.03
N LYS A 338 6.25 -5.60 7.97
CA LYS A 338 5.27 -6.38 7.21
C LYS A 338 5.87 -7.62 6.56
N ILE A 339 7.04 -7.49 5.92
CA ILE A 339 7.77 -8.61 5.31
C ILE A 339 8.16 -9.63 6.40
N LEU A 340 8.71 -9.16 7.52
CA LEU A 340 9.08 -10.03 8.63
C LEU A 340 7.87 -10.73 9.26
N THR A 341 6.74 -10.04 9.39
CA THR A 341 5.48 -10.61 9.87
C THR A 341 4.96 -11.67 8.91
N ALA A 342 5.02 -11.41 7.59
CA ALA A 342 4.64 -12.39 6.59
C ALA A 342 5.50 -13.65 6.67
N ALA A 343 6.82 -13.50 6.76
CA ALA A 343 7.76 -14.60 6.90
C ALA A 343 7.52 -15.41 8.20
N LEU A 344 7.36 -14.72 9.33
CA LEU A 344 7.12 -15.34 10.63
C LEU A 344 5.85 -16.18 10.63
N PHE A 345 4.74 -15.61 10.19
CA PHE A 345 3.45 -16.33 10.20
C PHE A 345 3.39 -17.45 9.17
N ALA A 346 3.96 -17.26 7.98
CA ALA A 346 4.08 -18.34 7.01
C ALA A 346 4.86 -19.54 7.56
N THR A 347 5.91 -19.29 8.34
CA THR A 347 6.72 -20.34 8.95
C THR A 347 6.04 -20.95 10.18
N CYS A 348 5.55 -20.13 11.12
CA CYS A 348 4.97 -20.62 12.37
C CYS A 348 3.63 -21.33 12.17
N LEU A 349 2.85 -20.95 11.15
CA LEU A 349 1.56 -21.57 10.88
C LEU A 349 1.65 -22.89 10.12
N GLN A 350 2.85 -23.34 9.72
CA GLN A 350 3.03 -24.62 9.02
C GLN A 350 2.43 -25.80 9.81
N PHE A 351 2.51 -25.80 11.13
CA PHE A 351 1.94 -26.87 11.96
C PHE A 351 0.42 -26.84 12.06
N LEU A 352 -0.25 -25.77 11.60
CA LEU A 352 -1.72 -25.72 11.50
C LEU A 352 -2.25 -26.40 10.22
N TYR A 353 -1.37 -26.79 9.31
CA TYR A 353 -1.69 -27.41 8.01
C TYR A 353 -1.39 -28.92 7.99
N MET A 354 -0.72 -29.42 9.02
CA MET A 354 -0.47 -30.84 9.23
C MET A 354 -1.63 -31.45 10.02
#